data_6c5a786782057f78166614d636f5baca
#
_entry.id   6c5a786782057f78166614d636f5baca
#
_cell.length_a   1.000
_cell.length_b   1.000
_cell.length_c   1.000
_cell.angle_alpha   90.00
_cell.angle_beta   90.00
_cell.angle_gamma   90.00
#
_symmetry.space_group_name_H-M   'P 1'
#
loop_
_entity.id
_entity.type
_entity.pdbx_description
1 polymer ?
#
loop_
_entity_poly.entity_id
_entity_poly.type
_entity_poly.pdbx_seq_one_letter_code
_entity_poly.pdbx_strand_id
1 'polypeptide(L)'
;MVKVAFALPVPNQKIIGGYKVAYEYATYLVQKGMDVTIVYNAHDGENLKGLPHFIVYSLRWMTGIFGPKWFKLSNEIHRVVVPHFTDKTFLKYDVVIATATETAEYVNKATCKKYYFVQDFEDWGRSEEAVLDTYRMNMTKITISKWLKSIIDDVSDTKAIYIPNGIDKQVFYEKKPYLERDKYTLCALYHWDSRKGCDVLLRIIYKLKERYLDFEAYLFGTPQREQSWPEWIHYTEKASPKEVSDSMNCARVFLCTSRQEGFGLTGLESVFCGCTLVTTDCFGIREYANKDNAYICDVDDEEKMFEYVCRAFDNTEESNEKRENVSDILRNFDASESKKRFYEVITKN
;
A
#
# COMPACT_ATOMS: atom_id res chain seq x y z
N MET A 1 28.66 -7.44 -10.75
CA MET A 1 27.22 -7.12 -10.65
C MET A 1 26.92 -6.98 -9.17
N VAL A 2 26.27 -5.90 -8.74
CA VAL A 2 25.93 -5.66 -7.33
C VAL A 2 24.82 -6.63 -6.92
N LYS A 3 25.04 -7.36 -5.83
CA LYS A 3 24.09 -8.34 -5.28
C LYS A 3 23.20 -7.68 -4.22
N VAL A 4 21.91 -7.61 -4.50
CA VAL A 4 20.92 -6.97 -3.62
C VAL A 4 19.96 -8.01 -3.07
N ALA A 5 19.70 -7.99 -1.76
CA ALA A 5 18.69 -8.82 -1.14
C ALA A 5 17.55 -7.96 -0.57
N PHE A 6 16.32 -8.31 -0.88
CA PHE A 6 15.14 -7.85 -0.15
C PHE A 6 14.79 -8.92 0.89
N ALA A 7 14.87 -8.55 2.17
CA ALA A 7 14.46 -9.41 3.27
C ALA A 7 12.97 -9.18 3.54
N LEU A 8 12.13 -10.13 3.15
CA LEU A 8 10.70 -10.12 3.40
C LEU A 8 10.33 -11.10 4.52
N PRO A 9 9.24 -10.82 5.24
CA PRO A 9 8.63 -11.80 6.16
C PRO A 9 8.24 -13.09 5.45
N VAL A 10 7.24 -13.79 5.93
CA VAL A 10 6.80 -15.06 5.33
C VAL A 10 6.31 -14.88 3.89
N PRO A 11 6.58 -15.85 2.99
CA PRO A 11 5.99 -15.85 1.66
C PRO A 11 4.46 -15.89 1.75
N ASN A 12 3.78 -15.01 1.04
CA ASN A 12 2.33 -14.87 1.13
C ASN A 12 1.66 -14.85 -0.25
N GLN A 13 0.51 -15.53 -0.35
CA GLN A 13 -0.36 -15.51 -1.54
C GLN A 13 -1.46 -14.44 -1.44
N LYS A 14 -1.58 -13.74 -0.30
CA LYS A 14 -2.51 -12.62 -0.15
C LYS A 14 -1.93 -11.37 -0.84
N ILE A 15 -2.81 -10.56 -1.39
CA ILE A 15 -2.44 -9.25 -1.94
C ILE A 15 -2.11 -8.32 -0.77
N ILE A 16 -0.85 -7.90 -0.67
CA ILE A 16 -0.35 -7.01 0.39
C ILE A 16 0.39 -5.86 -0.26
N GLY A 17 -0.01 -4.62 0.05
CA GLY A 17 0.55 -3.41 -0.54
C GLY A 17 2.06 -3.30 -0.38
N GLY A 18 2.59 -3.55 0.82
CA GLY A 18 4.03 -3.49 1.09
C GLY A 18 4.85 -4.50 0.28
N TYR A 19 4.31 -5.71 0.07
CA TYR A 19 4.95 -6.70 -0.80
C TYR A 19 4.92 -6.25 -2.27
N LYS A 20 3.77 -5.70 -2.75
CA LYS A 20 3.66 -5.16 -4.12
C LYS A 20 4.77 -4.15 -4.37
N VAL A 21 4.93 -3.18 -3.50
CA VAL A 21 5.95 -2.13 -3.63
C VAL A 21 7.35 -2.72 -3.63
N ALA A 22 7.67 -3.63 -2.70
CA ALA A 22 8.98 -4.29 -2.65
C ALA A 22 9.28 -5.07 -3.96
N TYR A 23 8.29 -5.78 -4.51
CA TYR A 23 8.43 -6.51 -5.78
C TYR A 23 8.63 -5.58 -6.98
N GLU A 24 7.95 -4.44 -7.00
CA GLU A 24 8.12 -3.43 -8.03
C GLU A 24 9.52 -2.83 -8.01
N TYR A 25 10.05 -2.50 -6.83
CA TYR A 25 11.43 -2.03 -6.68
C TYR A 25 12.44 -3.10 -7.06
N ALA A 26 12.25 -4.35 -6.60
CA ALA A 26 13.11 -5.48 -6.97
C ALA A 26 13.16 -5.68 -8.49
N THR A 27 11.99 -5.61 -9.17
CA THR A 27 11.90 -5.72 -10.63
C THR A 27 12.64 -4.59 -11.32
N TYR A 28 12.50 -3.35 -10.82
CA TYR A 28 13.22 -2.21 -11.39
C TYR A 28 14.74 -2.32 -11.24
N LEU A 29 15.24 -2.84 -10.10
CA LEU A 29 16.67 -3.06 -9.89
C LEU A 29 17.25 -4.09 -10.85
N VAL A 30 16.51 -5.16 -11.14
CA VAL A 30 16.90 -6.15 -12.17
C VAL A 30 17.01 -5.46 -13.54
N GLN A 31 16.03 -4.64 -13.92
CA GLN A 31 16.07 -3.87 -15.18
C GLN A 31 17.27 -2.91 -15.26
N LYS A 32 17.83 -2.52 -14.11
CA LYS A 32 19.07 -1.74 -13.99
C LYS A 32 20.35 -2.58 -13.95
N GLY A 33 20.24 -3.88 -14.17
CA GLY A 33 21.40 -4.79 -14.26
C GLY A 33 21.93 -5.24 -12.91
N MET A 34 21.15 -5.22 -11.84
CA MET A 34 21.53 -5.74 -10.52
C MET A 34 21.16 -7.23 -10.39
N ASP A 35 21.93 -7.97 -9.60
CA ASP A 35 21.61 -9.34 -9.19
C ASP A 35 20.71 -9.28 -7.95
N VAL A 36 19.41 -9.48 -8.14
CA VAL A 36 18.40 -9.27 -7.09
C VAL A 36 17.86 -10.60 -6.59
N THR A 37 17.88 -10.75 -5.26
CA THR A 37 17.27 -11.88 -4.57
C THR A 37 16.21 -11.42 -3.59
N ILE A 38 15.05 -12.04 -3.61
CA ILE A 38 14.06 -11.94 -2.53
C ILE A 38 14.32 -13.09 -1.57
N VAL A 39 14.59 -12.77 -0.31
CA VAL A 39 14.85 -13.74 0.75
C VAL A 39 13.70 -13.69 1.75
N TYR A 40 12.98 -14.81 1.87
CA TYR A 40 11.86 -14.95 2.78
C TYR A 40 12.27 -15.71 4.04
N ASN A 41 11.76 -15.26 5.19
CA ASN A 41 11.80 -16.00 6.44
C ASN A 41 10.58 -16.94 6.51
N ALA A 42 10.79 -18.24 6.57
CA ALA A 42 9.66 -19.18 6.68
C ALA A 42 9.07 -19.24 8.09
N HIS A 43 9.72 -18.68 9.10
CA HIS A 43 9.25 -18.64 10.47
C HIS A 43 8.76 -17.25 10.85
N ASP A 44 7.47 -17.12 11.17
CA ASP A 44 6.80 -15.88 11.56
C ASP A 44 6.30 -15.87 13.01
N GLY A 45 6.67 -16.90 13.80
CA GLY A 45 6.14 -17.05 15.15
C GLY A 45 4.69 -17.53 15.21
N GLU A 46 3.92 -17.42 14.13
CA GLU A 46 2.59 -18.00 14.03
C GLU A 46 2.68 -19.46 13.58
N ASN A 47 2.44 -20.39 14.50
CA ASN A 47 2.18 -21.78 14.15
C ASN A 47 0.87 -21.82 13.33
N LEU A 48 0.93 -22.34 12.11
CA LEU A 48 -0.26 -22.87 11.44
C LEU A 48 -0.78 -23.98 12.36
N LYS A 49 -1.77 -23.62 13.20
CA LYS A 49 -2.23 -24.41 14.36
C LYS A 49 -2.41 -25.88 13.97
N GLY A 50 -1.60 -26.74 14.56
CA GLY A 50 -1.70 -28.17 14.44
C GLY A 50 -0.89 -28.86 13.34
N LEU A 51 -0.15 -28.14 12.49
CA LEU A 51 0.70 -28.76 11.50
C LEU A 51 2.16 -28.88 11.97
N PRO A 52 2.84 -30.02 11.71
CA PRO A 52 4.28 -30.16 11.98
C PRO A 52 5.11 -29.10 11.25
N HIS A 53 6.16 -28.60 11.91
CA HIS A 53 7.01 -27.52 11.38
C HIS A 53 7.58 -27.81 9.97
N PHE A 54 7.92 -29.05 9.66
CA PHE A 54 8.45 -29.40 8.32
C PHE A 54 7.40 -29.26 7.23
N ILE A 55 6.11 -29.50 7.52
CA ILE A 55 5.00 -29.30 6.57
C ILE A 55 4.80 -27.81 6.34
N VAL A 56 4.75 -27.01 7.41
CA VAL A 56 4.62 -25.54 7.33
C VAL A 56 5.76 -24.95 6.51
N TYR A 57 6.99 -25.37 6.80
CA TYR A 57 8.17 -24.94 6.04
C TYR A 57 8.05 -25.32 4.55
N SER A 58 7.67 -26.57 4.24
CA SER A 58 7.54 -27.03 2.85
C SER A 58 6.49 -26.23 2.08
N LEU A 59 5.33 -25.92 2.69
CA LEU A 59 4.29 -25.11 2.08
C LEU A 59 4.77 -23.68 1.84
N ARG A 60 5.45 -23.08 2.82
CA ARG A 60 6.01 -21.72 2.70
C ARG A 60 7.14 -21.68 1.68
N TRP A 61 7.98 -22.72 1.64
CA TRP A 61 9.03 -22.86 0.64
C TRP A 61 8.45 -22.89 -0.78
N MET A 62 7.43 -23.73 -1.03
CA MET A 62 6.74 -23.75 -2.32
C MET A 62 6.15 -22.37 -2.66
N THR A 63 5.45 -21.74 -1.71
CA THR A 63 4.87 -20.39 -1.90
C THR A 63 5.93 -19.36 -2.28
N GLY A 64 7.09 -19.37 -1.61
CA GLY A 64 8.15 -18.40 -1.87
C GLY A 64 8.88 -18.64 -3.19
N ILE A 65 9.18 -19.90 -3.53
CA ILE A 65 9.90 -20.24 -4.76
C ILE A 65 9.04 -20.02 -6.01
N PHE A 66 7.77 -20.41 -5.98
CA PHE A 66 6.86 -20.15 -7.11
C PHE A 66 6.40 -18.70 -7.17
N GLY A 67 6.53 -17.95 -6.07
CA GLY A 67 6.12 -16.55 -5.94
C GLY A 67 4.62 -16.39 -5.84
N PRO A 68 4.18 -15.14 -5.65
CA PRO A 68 2.76 -14.81 -5.54
C PRO A 68 2.07 -14.94 -6.91
N LYS A 69 0.88 -15.55 -6.93
CA LYS A 69 0.08 -15.67 -8.17
C LYS A 69 -0.54 -14.33 -8.61
N TRP A 70 -0.69 -13.40 -7.69
CA TRP A 70 -1.30 -12.10 -7.92
C TRP A 70 -0.35 -11.02 -8.45
N PHE A 71 0.98 -11.29 -8.43
CA PHE A 71 2.00 -10.37 -8.93
C PHE A 71 2.98 -11.09 -9.84
N LYS A 72 3.17 -10.58 -11.06
CA LYS A 72 4.12 -11.16 -12.01
C LYS A 72 5.54 -10.67 -11.71
N LEU A 73 6.25 -11.40 -10.85
CA LEU A 73 7.68 -11.18 -10.62
C LEU A 73 8.50 -11.47 -11.88
N SER A 74 9.56 -10.69 -12.11
CA SER A 74 10.56 -11.01 -13.14
C SER A 74 11.19 -12.37 -12.87
N ASN A 75 11.40 -13.17 -13.92
CA ASN A 75 12.08 -14.45 -13.82
C ASN A 75 13.58 -14.32 -13.46
N GLU A 76 14.15 -13.13 -13.64
CA GLU A 76 15.54 -12.83 -13.29
C GLU A 76 15.71 -12.57 -11.78
N ILE A 77 14.62 -12.40 -11.03
CA ILE A 77 14.67 -12.26 -9.56
C ILE A 77 14.85 -13.65 -8.95
N HIS A 78 15.96 -13.84 -8.26
CA HIS A 78 16.19 -15.03 -7.46
C HIS A 78 15.26 -15.04 -6.24
N ARG A 79 14.77 -16.21 -5.86
CA ARG A 79 13.90 -16.39 -4.69
C ARG A 79 14.50 -17.44 -3.78
N VAL A 80 14.66 -17.09 -2.52
CA VAL A 80 15.23 -17.96 -1.49
C VAL A 80 14.29 -17.95 -0.29
N VAL A 81 13.98 -19.13 0.21
CA VAL A 81 13.22 -19.29 1.46
C VAL A 81 14.10 -19.98 2.46
N VAL A 82 14.32 -19.36 3.60
CA VAL A 82 15.11 -19.95 4.69
C VAL A 82 14.20 -20.29 5.88
N PRO A 83 14.50 -21.35 6.65
CA PRO A 83 13.72 -21.69 7.83
C PRO A 83 13.66 -20.53 8.84
N HIS A 84 14.81 -19.89 9.08
CA HIS A 84 14.97 -18.71 9.91
C HIS A 84 16.07 -17.83 9.33
N PHE A 85 15.95 -16.52 9.47
CA PHE A 85 17.06 -15.61 9.24
C PHE A 85 18.13 -15.85 10.33
N THR A 86 19.37 -15.90 9.89
CA THR A 86 20.55 -16.02 10.74
C THR A 86 21.57 -14.96 10.33
N ASP A 87 22.59 -14.74 11.16
CA ASP A 87 23.68 -13.82 10.86
C ASP A 87 24.42 -14.16 9.55
N LYS A 88 24.31 -15.42 9.07
CA LYS A 88 24.92 -15.89 7.81
C LYS A 88 24.04 -15.71 6.59
N THR A 89 22.74 -15.42 6.77
CA THR A 89 21.76 -15.35 5.68
C THR A 89 22.16 -14.32 4.63
N PHE A 90 22.73 -13.21 5.05
CA PHE A 90 23.00 -12.06 4.18
C PHE A 90 24.47 -11.86 3.80
N LEU A 91 25.39 -12.75 4.20
CA LEU A 91 26.85 -12.58 3.99
C LEU A 91 27.29 -12.46 2.53
N LYS A 92 26.51 -13.00 1.61
CA LYS A 92 26.86 -13.01 0.17
C LYS A 92 26.37 -11.81 -0.62
N TYR A 93 25.63 -10.90 0.02
CA TYR A 93 25.04 -9.73 -0.64
C TYR A 93 25.84 -8.47 -0.34
N ASP A 94 25.86 -7.56 -1.31
CA ASP A 94 26.51 -6.24 -1.20
C ASP A 94 25.57 -5.24 -0.53
N VAL A 95 24.25 -5.40 -0.75
CA VAL A 95 23.17 -4.55 -0.22
C VAL A 95 22.04 -5.43 0.31
N VAL A 96 21.55 -5.14 1.50
CA VAL A 96 20.37 -5.81 2.09
C VAL A 96 19.34 -4.77 2.52
N ILE A 97 18.08 -5.02 2.17
CA ILE A 97 16.95 -4.14 2.43
C ILE A 97 15.93 -4.88 3.28
N ALA A 98 15.77 -4.46 4.55
CA ALA A 98 14.66 -4.88 5.39
C ALA A 98 13.37 -4.22 4.89
N THR A 99 12.24 -4.93 4.92
CA THR A 99 10.95 -4.44 4.42
C THR A 99 9.85 -4.44 5.48
N ALA A 100 10.16 -4.90 6.69
CA ALA A 100 9.24 -4.94 7.81
C ALA A 100 10.03 -4.94 9.14
N THR A 101 9.36 -4.59 10.24
CA THR A 101 9.94 -4.64 11.59
C THR A 101 10.54 -6.01 11.92
N GLU A 102 9.86 -7.10 11.51
CA GLU A 102 10.32 -8.48 11.70
C GLU A 102 11.63 -8.78 10.99
N THR A 103 11.93 -8.11 9.89
CA THR A 103 13.15 -8.33 9.11
C THR A 103 14.29 -7.39 9.54
N ALA A 104 13.96 -6.26 10.15
CA ALA A 104 14.91 -5.22 10.50
C ALA A 104 16.00 -5.71 11.48
N GLU A 105 15.62 -6.47 12.51
CA GLU A 105 16.55 -6.99 13.51
C GLU A 105 17.64 -7.90 12.90
N TYR A 106 17.26 -8.73 11.93
CA TYR A 106 18.19 -9.63 11.23
C TYR A 106 19.07 -8.87 10.24
N VAL A 107 18.48 -7.95 9.49
CA VAL A 107 19.23 -7.12 8.52
C VAL A 107 20.22 -6.21 9.25
N ASN A 108 19.88 -5.72 10.44
CA ASN A 108 20.77 -4.88 11.24
C ASN A 108 22.11 -5.58 11.57
N LYS A 109 22.12 -6.91 11.67
CA LYS A 109 23.32 -7.72 11.93
C LYS A 109 24.19 -7.95 10.69
N ALA A 110 23.69 -7.65 9.49
CA ALA A 110 24.47 -7.79 8.27
C ALA A 110 25.67 -6.84 8.24
N THR A 111 26.77 -7.25 7.63
CA THR A 111 28.03 -6.50 7.54
C THR A 111 28.15 -5.64 6.26
N CYS A 112 27.26 -5.83 5.31
CA CYS A 112 27.17 -5.06 4.06
C CYS A 112 26.36 -3.77 4.21
N LYS A 113 26.10 -3.05 3.10
CA LYS A 113 25.21 -1.88 3.13
C LYS A 113 23.79 -2.31 3.51
N LYS A 114 23.21 -1.65 4.49
CA LYS A 114 21.94 -2.00 5.11
C LYS A 114 20.93 -0.86 4.98
N TYR A 115 19.75 -1.22 4.49
CA TYR A 115 18.63 -0.30 4.39
C TYR A 115 17.41 -0.87 5.11
N TYR A 116 16.60 0.00 5.67
CA TYR A 116 15.28 -0.36 6.16
C TYR A 116 14.23 0.46 5.39
N PHE A 117 13.46 -0.22 4.57
CA PHE A 117 12.38 0.37 3.78
C PHE A 117 11.09 0.33 4.58
N VAL A 118 10.79 1.43 5.27
CA VAL A 118 9.65 1.59 6.17
C VAL A 118 8.43 2.03 5.39
N GLN A 119 7.39 1.20 5.37
CA GLN A 119 6.19 1.39 4.55
C GLN A 119 4.93 1.67 5.37
N ASP A 120 4.95 1.41 6.68
CA ASP A 120 3.87 1.70 7.62
C ASP A 120 4.45 1.78 9.03
N PHE A 121 3.64 2.23 9.99
CA PHE A 121 3.95 2.08 11.40
C PHE A 121 3.40 0.74 11.86
N GLU A 122 4.26 -0.27 11.91
CA GLU A 122 3.87 -1.69 12.03
C GLU A 122 3.68 -2.09 13.50
N ASP A 123 2.72 -1.48 14.20
CA ASP A 123 2.39 -1.73 15.60
C ASP A 123 1.44 -2.92 15.82
N TRP A 124 0.92 -3.53 14.77
CA TRP A 124 0.05 -4.71 14.87
C TRP A 124 0.79 -5.92 15.43
N GLY A 125 0.40 -6.32 16.65
CA GLY A 125 1.02 -7.43 17.36
C GLY A 125 2.34 -7.11 18.05
N ARG A 126 2.73 -5.82 18.10
CA ARG A 126 3.92 -5.32 18.80
C ARG A 126 3.57 -4.07 19.61
N SER A 127 4.39 -3.74 20.60
CA SER A 127 4.31 -2.44 21.26
C SER A 127 4.91 -1.35 20.38
N GLU A 128 4.41 -0.12 20.51
CA GLU A 128 4.97 1.06 19.85
C GLU A 128 6.50 1.17 20.07
N GLU A 129 6.97 0.97 21.29
CA GLU A 129 8.39 1.04 21.62
C GLU A 129 9.22 -0.01 20.86
N ALA A 130 8.70 -1.23 20.66
CA ALA A 130 9.36 -2.25 19.86
C ALA A 130 9.48 -1.86 18.38
N VAL A 131 8.54 -1.10 17.85
CA VAL A 131 8.63 -0.53 16.49
C VAL A 131 9.70 0.57 16.46
N LEU A 132 9.67 1.49 17.43
CA LEU A 132 10.65 2.58 17.53
C LEU A 132 12.08 2.07 17.71
N ASP A 133 12.27 0.97 18.42
CA ASP A 133 13.58 0.31 18.56
C ASP A 133 14.15 -0.12 17.21
N THR A 134 13.31 -0.56 16.25
CA THR A 134 13.80 -0.88 14.91
C THR A 134 14.27 0.36 14.15
N TYR A 135 13.68 1.53 14.44
CA TYR A 135 14.10 2.80 13.83
C TYR A 135 15.42 3.34 14.40
N ARG A 136 15.77 2.97 15.65
CA ARG A 136 17.07 3.30 16.29
C ARG A 136 18.23 2.45 15.75
N MET A 137 17.95 1.33 15.06
CA MET A 137 18.98 0.44 14.52
C MET A 137 19.89 1.14 13.50
N ASN A 138 21.17 0.72 13.45
CA ASN A 138 22.17 1.30 12.55
C ASN A 138 21.98 0.82 11.09
N MET A 139 20.96 1.36 10.45
CA MET A 139 20.63 1.17 9.04
C MET A 139 20.20 2.50 8.42
N THR A 140 20.40 2.67 7.12
CA THR A 140 19.79 3.81 6.40
C THR A 140 18.30 3.54 6.23
N LYS A 141 17.44 4.41 6.78
CA LYS A 141 15.99 4.29 6.64
C LYS A 141 15.54 5.00 5.38
N ILE A 142 14.70 4.31 4.60
CA ILE A 142 13.97 4.87 3.47
C ILE A 142 12.49 4.78 3.83
N THR A 143 11.75 5.87 3.72
CA THR A 143 10.34 5.89 4.08
C THR A 143 9.48 6.56 3.01
N ILE A 144 8.21 6.18 2.95
CA ILE A 144 7.28 6.54 1.90
C ILE A 144 6.44 7.78 2.22
N SER A 145 6.42 8.23 3.48
CA SER A 145 5.63 9.39 3.89
C SER A 145 6.40 10.31 4.83
N LYS A 146 6.04 11.59 4.82
CA LYS A 146 6.61 12.61 5.73
C LYS A 146 6.20 12.34 7.17
N TRP A 147 5.01 11.75 7.38
CA TRP A 147 4.56 11.31 8.68
C TRP A 147 5.51 10.26 9.28
N LEU A 148 5.78 9.17 8.55
CA LEU A 148 6.74 8.14 9.00
C LEU A 148 8.15 8.73 9.13
N LYS A 149 8.53 9.62 8.21
CA LYS A 149 9.84 10.32 8.31
C LYS A 149 9.96 11.09 9.61
N SER A 150 8.93 11.83 10.03
CA SER A 150 8.96 12.56 11.29
C SER A 150 9.20 11.63 12.48
N ILE A 151 8.43 10.54 12.57
CA ILE A 151 8.59 9.55 13.64
C ILE A 151 10.00 8.96 13.68
N ILE A 152 10.52 8.57 12.50
CA ILE A 152 11.87 7.99 12.41
C ILE A 152 12.93 9.02 12.80
N ASP A 153 12.80 10.25 12.30
CA ASP A 153 13.77 11.33 12.55
C ASP A 153 13.81 11.78 14.00
N ASP A 154 12.75 11.56 14.77
CA ASP A 154 12.66 11.89 16.20
C ASP A 154 13.40 10.88 17.08
N VAL A 155 13.57 9.64 16.64
CA VAL A 155 14.16 8.56 17.46
C VAL A 155 15.47 8.00 16.91
N SER A 156 15.80 8.27 15.63
CA SER A 156 16.99 7.74 14.95
C SER A 156 18.12 8.74 14.90
N ASP A 157 19.36 8.29 15.09
CA ASP A 157 20.57 9.11 14.96
C ASP A 157 20.78 9.63 13.53
N THR A 158 20.17 8.97 12.53
CA THR A 158 20.28 9.37 11.13
C THR A 158 18.92 9.69 10.54
N LYS A 159 18.86 10.78 9.76
CA LYS A 159 17.61 11.20 9.12
C LYS A 159 17.17 10.21 8.05
N ALA A 160 15.88 9.89 8.02
CA ALA A 160 15.30 9.03 7.01
C ALA A 160 15.29 9.71 5.64
N ILE A 161 15.49 8.91 4.61
CA ILE A 161 15.38 9.34 3.21
C ILE A 161 13.92 9.19 2.79
N TYR A 162 13.30 10.29 2.41
CA TYR A 162 11.92 10.30 1.92
C TYR A 162 11.87 9.98 0.43
N ILE A 163 11.20 8.89 0.09
CA ILE A 163 10.88 8.48 -1.28
C ILE A 163 9.39 8.10 -1.30
N PRO A 164 8.50 9.00 -1.72
CA PRO A 164 7.07 8.71 -1.74
C PRO A 164 6.75 7.57 -2.71
N ASN A 165 5.68 6.85 -2.41
CA ASN A 165 5.12 5.94 -3.39
C ASN A 165 4.61 6.74 -4.60
N GLY A 166 4.69 6.13 -5.78
CA GLY A 166 4.18 6.71 -7.01
C GLY A 166 3.17 5.81 -7.69
N ILE A 167 2.44 6.37 -8.64
CA ILE A 167 1.39 5.70 -9.40
C ILE A 167 1.89 5.37 -10.81
N ASP A 168 1.53 4.18 -11.29
CA ASP A 168 1.70 3.82 -12.70
C ASP A 168 0.63 4.51 -13.54
N LYS A 169 1.04 5.58 -14.21
CA LYS A 169 0.17 6.42 -15.06
C LYS A 169 -0.31 5.70 -16.33
N GLN A 170 0.25 4.53 -16.66
CA GLN A 170 -0.26 3.72 -17.76
C GLN A 170 -1.49 2.88 -17.34
N VAL A 171 -1.64 2.65 -16.03
CA VAL A 171 -2.75 1.89 -15.46
C VAL A 171 -3.82 2.81 -14.88
N PHE A 172 -3.38 3.77 -14.05
CA PHE A 172 -4.28 4.69 -13.34
C PHE A 172 -4.26 6.06 -14.02
N TYR A 173 -5.32 6.37 -14.72
CA TYR A 173 -5.57 7.65 -15.38
C TYR A 173 -7.06 7.84 -15.61
N GLU A 174 -7.49 9.05 -15.85
CA GLU A 174 -8.89 9.35 -16.17
C GLU A 174 -9.22 8.85 -17.59
N LYS A 175 -9.94 7.71 -17.67
CA LYS A 175 -10.39 7.07 -18.92
C LYS A 175 -11.73 7.61 -19.38
N LYS A 176 -12.63 7.90 -18.42
CA LYS A 176 -13.97 8.43 -18.65
C LYS A 176 -14.06 9.78 -17.96
N PRO A 177 -14.36 10.87 -18.70
CA PRO A 177 -14.53 12.20 -18.14
C PRO A 177 -15.51 12.21 -16.96
N TYR A 178 -15.20 12.96 -15.91
CA TYR A 178 -15.98 12.98 -14.67
C TYR A 178 -17.48 13.20 -14.88
N LEU A 179 -17.85 14.16 -15.76
CA LEU A 179 -19.24 14.51 -16.01
C LEU A 179 -20.01 13.45 -16.85
N GLU A 180 -19.30 12.56 -17.53
CA GLU A 180 -19.91 11.44 -18.25
C GLU A 180 -20.19 10.23 -17.36
N ARG A 181 -19.68 10.24 -16.10
CA ARG A 181 -19.96 9.20 -15.12
C ARG A 181 -21.34 9.43 -14.50
N ASP A 182 -22.02 8.35 -14.13
CA ASP A 182 -23.30 8.45 -13.44
C ASP A 182 -23.12 9.22 -12.13
N LYS A 183 -24.10 10.11 -11.82
CA LYS A 183 -23.94 11.14 -10.80
C LYS A 183 -23.70 10.56 -9.39
N TYR A 184 -24.49 9.57 -9.02
CA TYR A 184 -24.47 9.01 -7.67
C TYR A 184 -23.69 7.71 -7.63
N THR A 185 -22.40 7.77 -7.96
CA THR A 185 -21.51 6.61 -8.03
C THR A 185 -20.31 6.77 -7.11
N LEU A 186 -20.03 5.74 -6.33
CA LEU A 186 -18.95 5.70 -5.36
C LEU A 186 -18.06 4.49 -5.59
N CYS A 187 -16.75 4.65 -5.47
CA CYS A 187 -15.78 3.56 -5.43
C CYS A 187 -15.07 3.51 -4.09
N ALA A 188 -14.78 2.33 -3.57
CA ALA A 188 -14.03 2.15 -2.32
C ALA A 188 -13.34 0.78 -2.24
N LEU A 189 -12.29 0.71 -1.42
CA LEU A 189 -11.66 -0.55 -1.02
C LEU A 189 -12.50 -1.23 0.07
N TYR A 190 -12.78 -2.54 -0.10
CA TYR A 190 -13.35 -3.39 0.93
C TYR A 190 -12.31 -4.39 1.45
N HIS A 191 -12.12 -4.43 2.78
CA HIS A 191 -11.11 -5.27 3.42
C HIS A 191 -11.53 -5.68 4.84
N TRP A 192 -11.04 -6.84 5.32
CA TRP A 192 -11.34 -7.31 6.69
C TRP A 192 -10.57 -6.60 7.79
N ASP A 193 -9.45 -5.97 7.45
CA ASP A 193 -8.63 -5.24 8.41
C ASP A 193 -9.43 -4.06 8.97
N SER A 194 -9.65 -4.05 10.28
CA SER A 194 -10.40 -2.98 10.96
C SER A 194 -9.82 -1.59 10.76
N ARG A 195 -8.51 -1.51 10.49
CA ARG A 195 -7.85 -0.24 10.15
C ARG A 195 -8.36 0.38 8.86
N LYS A 196 -9.01 -0.40 7.97
CA LYS A 196 -9.60 0.11 6.73
C LYS A 196 -11.00 0.70 6.92
N GLY A 197 -11.59 0.57 8.11
CA GLY A 197 -12.87 1.21 8.45
C GLY A 197 -14.05 0.75 7.58
N CYS A 198 -14.01 -0.49 7.04
CA CYS A 198 -15.05 -0.96 6.12
C CYS A 198 -16.43 -1.17 6.78
N ASP A 199 -16.47 -1.23 8.09
CA ASP A 199 -17.71 -1.16 8.87
C ASP A 199 -18.40 0.20 8.71
N VAL A 200 -17.64 1.30 8.74
CA VAL A 200 -18.13 2.66 8.47
C VAL A 200 -18.53 2.80 6.99
N LEU A 201 -17.70 2.30 6.07
CA LEU A 201 -18.02 2.29 4.64
C LEU A 201 -19.39 1.69 4.36
N LEU A 202 -19.67 0.50 4.88
CA LEU A 202 -20.94 -0.20 4.62
C LEU A 202 -22.13 0.61 5.15
N ARG A 203 -22.04 1.16 6.36
CA ARG A 203 -23.12 2.00 6.89
C ARG A 203 -23.38 3.24 6.01
N ILE A 204 -22.34 3.87 5.52
CA ILE A 204 -22.45 5.05 4.65
C ILE A 204 -23.11 4.69 3.32
N ILE A 205 -22.68 3.62 2.64
CA ILE A 205 -23.25 3.28 1.32
C ILE A 205 -24.73 2.89 1.42
N TYR A 206 -25.17 2.24 2.49
CA TYR A 206 -26.59 1.96 2.71
C TYR A 206 -27.39 3.26 2.93
N LYS A 207 -26.91 4.21 3.77
CA LYS A 207 -27.52 5.53 3.92
C LYS A 207 -27.59 6.32 2.60
N LEU A 208 -26.55 6.21 1.75
CA LEU A 208 -26.53 6.82 0.44
C LEU A 208 -27.59 6.24 -0.48
N LYS A 209 -27.79 4.91 -0.47
CA LYS A 209 -28.85 4.27 -1.28
C LYS A 209 -30.25 4.67 -0.86
N GLU A 210 -30.49 4.87 0.46
CA GLU A 210 -31.76 5.39 0.95
C GLU A 210 -32.05 6.82 0.49
N ARG A 211 -30.98 7.63 0.36
CA ARG A 211 -31.11 9.04 -0.07
C ARG A 211 -31.18 9.20 -1.59
N TYR A 212 -30.42 8.39 -2.34
CA TYR A 212 -30.28 8.48 -3.79
C TYR A 212 -30.67 7.13 -4.43
N LEU A 213 -31.85 7.07 -5.04
CA LEU A 213 -32.39 5.82 -5.61
C LEU A 213 -31.48 5.22 -6.71
N ASP A 214 -30.82 6.08 -7.47
CA ASP A 214 -29.90 5.68 -8.54
C ASP A 214 -28.45 5.52 -8.06
N PHE A 215 -28.22 5.42 -6.74
CA PHE A 215 -26.88 5.24 -6.19
C PHE A 215 -26.33 3.84 -6.52
N GLU A 216 -25.07 3.81 -6.98
CA GLU A 216 -24.31 2.59 -7.26
C GLU A 216 -22.94 2.63 -6.57
N ALA A 217 -22.54 1.53 -5.94
CA ALA A 217 -21.25 1.38 -5.27
C ALA A 217 -20.36 0.38 -6.03
N TYR A 218 -19.15 0.80 -6.37
CA TYR A 218 -18.12 -0.03 -7.01
C TYR A 218 -17.05 -0.38 -5.98
N LEU A 219 -17.14 -1.56 -5.40
CA LEU A 219 -16.20 -2.01 -4.38
C LEU A 219 -15.20 -3.01 -4.98
N PHE A 220 -13.98 -2.95 -4.49
CA PHE A 220 -12.95 -3.94 -4.82
C PHE A 220 -12.19 -4.34 -3.57
N GLY A 221 -11.67 -5.57 -3.55
CA GLY A 221 -10.92 -6.03 -2.38
C GLY A 221 -10.51 -7.48 -2.45
N THR A 222 -9.99 -8.00 -1.34
CA THR A 222 -9.55 -9.40 -1.23
C THR A 222 -10.57 -10.34 -0.57
N PRO A 223 -11.51 -9.86 0.26
CA PRO A 223 -12.58 -10.69 0.79
C PRO A 223 -13.46 -11.27 -0.32
N GLN A 224 -14.16 -12.36 -0.01
CA GLN A 224 -15.24 -12.82 -0.87
C GLN A 224 -16.42 -11.85 -0.79
N ARG A 225 -17.16 -11.71 -1.91
CA ARG A 225 -18.40 -10.95 -1.92
C ARG A 225 -19.40 -11.54 -0.91
N GLU A 226 -20.00 -10.71 -0.09
CA GLU A 226 -21.04 -11.16 0.80
C GLU A 226 -22.32 -11.48 0.03
N GLN A 227 -22.90 -12.64 0.31
CA GLN A 227 -24.10 -13.10 -0.41
C GLN A 227 -25.32 -12.21 -0.21
N SER A 228 -25.35 -11.49 0.92
CA SER A 228 -26.43 -10.56 1.28
C SER A 228 -26.38 -9.21 0.56
N TRP A 229 -25.28 -8.91 -0.14
CA TRP A 229 -25.15 -7.63 -0.83
C TRP A 229 -26.09 -7.54 -2.03
N PRO A 230 -26.86 -6.44 -2.13
CA PRO A 230 -27.75 -6.19 -3.27
C PRO A 230 -26.99 -5.93 -4.57
N GLU A 231 -27.72 -5.89 -5.68
CA GLU A 231 -27.14 -5.76 -7.05
C GLU A 231 -26.45 -4.41 -7.27
N TRP A 232 -26.91 -3.34 -6.62
CA TRP A 232 -26.29 -2.02 -6.72
C TRP A 232 -24.91 -1.93 -6.03
N ILE A 233 -24.44 -2.98 -5.34
CA ILE A 233 -23.06 -3.13 -4.89
C ILE A 233 -22.33 -4.02 -5.88
N HIS A 234 -21.62 -3.39 -6.81
CA HIS A 234 -20.71 -4.06 -7.74
C HIS A 234 -19.41 -4.38 -7.02
N TYR A 235 -19.02 -5.63 -6.98
CA TYR A 235 -17.81 -6.03 -6.25
C TYR A 235 -16.86 -6.86 -7.11
N THR A 236 -15.59 -6.45 -7.13
CA THR A 236 -14.52 -7.19 -7.79
C THR A 236 -13.58 -7.80 -6.76
N GLU A 237 -13.67 -9.13 -6.59
CA GLU A 237 -12.79 -9.88 -5.68
C GLU A 237 -11.40 -10.02 -6.30
N LYS A 238 -10.35 -9.73 -5.50
CA LYS A 238 -8.94 -9.81 -5.90
C LYS A 238 -8.63 -9.06 -7.21
N ALA A 239 -9.24 -7.90 -7.35
CA ALA A 239 -9.14 -7.06 -8.53
C ALA A 239 -7.68 -6.83 -8.95
N SER A 240 -7.41 -6.99 -10.24
CA SER A 240 -6.16 -6.56 -10.84
C SER A 240 -6.05 -5.04 -10.84
N PRO A 241 -4.86 -4.45 -10.96
CA PRO A 241 -4.71 -2.99 -11.05
C PRO A 241 -5.57 -2.34 -12.14
N LYS A 242 -5.75 -3.03 -13.27
CA LYS A 242 -6.63 -2.57 -14.35
C LYS A 242 -8.10 -2.54 -13.91
N GLU A 243 -8.59 -3.59 -13.26
CA GLU A 243 -9.98 -3.67 -12.78
C GLU A 243 -10.24 -2.64 -11.67
N VAL A 244 -9.25 -2.39 -10.78
CA VAL A 244 -9.32 -1.29 -9.80
C VAL A 244 -9.46 0.06 -10.51
N SER A 245 -8.61 0.32 -11.52
CA SER A 245 -8.69 1.54 -12.31
C SER A 245 -10.03 1.66 -13.06
N ASP A 246 -10.56 0.56 -13.60
CA ASP A 246 -11.85 0.54 -14.28
C ASP A 246 -13.00 0.86 -13.30
N SER A 247 -12.99 0.28 -12.08
CA SER A 247 -13.96 0.59 -11.03
C SER A 247 -13.91 2.06 -10.60
N MET A 248 -12.70 2.63 -10.44
CA MET A 248 -12.52 4.04 -10.12
C MET A 248 -13.05 4.95 -11.25
N ASN A 249 -12.88 4.56 -12.50
CA ASN A 249 -13.39 5.32 -13.65
C ASN A 249 -14.90 5.22 -13.84
N CYS A 250 -15.59 4.27 -13.19
CA CYS A 250 -17.05 4.24 -13.13
C CYS A 250 -17.61 5.22 -12.08
N ALA A 251 -16.83 5.62 -11.07
CA ALA A 251 -17.30 6.37 -9.94
C ALA A 251 -16.92 7.86 -9.98
N ARG A 252 -17.82 8.74 -9.49
CA ARG A 252 -17.49 10.16 -9.27
C ARG A 252 -16.73 10.37 -7.97
N VAL A 253 -17.05 9.62 -6.93
CA VAL A 253 -16.44 9.74 -5.60
C VAL A 253 -15.64 8.51 -5.27
N PHE A 254 -14.44 8.68 -4.73
CA PHE A 254 -13.73 7.63 -4.02
C PHE A 254 -13.81 7.89 -2.52
N LEU A 255 -14.29 6.89 -1.77
CA LEU A 255 -14.42 6.99 -0.31
C LEU A 255 -13.34 6.13 0.36
N CYS A 256 -12.49 6.78 1.15
CA CYS A 256 -11.47 6.13 1.99
C CYS A 256 -11.86 6.28 3.46
N THR A 257 -12.27 5.20 4.09
CA THR A 257 -12.71 5.15 5.49
C THR A 257 -11.61 4.70 6.45
N SER A 258 -10.37 4.64 5.99
CA SER A 258 -9.26 4.07 6.76
C SER A 258 -9.00 4.84 8.06
N ARG A 259 -8.71 4.10 9.12
CA ARG A 259 -8.29 4.63 10.43
C ARG A 259 -6.78 4.89 10.48
N GLN A 260 -6.02 4.15 9.68
CA GLN A 260 -4.56 4.30 9.55
C GLN A 260 -4.12 3.90 8.15
N GLU A 261 -3.23 4.70 7.57
CA GLU A 261 -2.53 4.42 6.31
C GLU A 261 -1.08 4.89 6.39
N GLY A 262 -0.15 4.06 5.99
CA GLY A 262 1.24 4.46 5.81
C GLY A 262 1.42 5.44 4.67
N PHE A 263 0.59 5.31 3.61
CA PHE A 263 0.55 6.20 2.45
C PHE A 263 -0.84 6.37 1.85
N GLY A 264 -1.66 5.30 1.78
CA GLY A 264 -2.99 5.33 1.18
C GLY A 264 -2.98 5.27 -0.35
N LEU A 265 -2.30 4.29 -0.93
CA LEU A 265 -2.15 4.15 -2.40
C LEU A 265 -3.48 4.19 -3.15
N THR A 266 -4.55 3.55 -2.65
CA THR A 266 -5.85 3.51 -3.32
C THR A 266 -6.51 4.88 -3.42
N GLY A 267 -6.34 5.74 -2.40
CA GLY A 267 -6.78 7.13 -2.45
C GLY A 267 -6.03 7.92 -3.53
N LEU A 268 -4.71 7.76 -3.62
CA LEU A 268 -3.92 8.40 -4.67
C LEU A 268 -4.26 7.86 -6.07
N GLU A 269 -4.41 6.53 -6.22
CA GLU A 269 -4.84 5.89 -7.47
C GLU A 269 -6.17 6.46 -7.97
N SER A 270 -7.11 6.73 -7.05
CA SER A 270 -8.41 7.31 -7.37
C SER A 270 -8.33 8.77 -7.87
N VAL A 271 -7.41 9.55 -7.30
CA VAL A 271 -7.12 10.93 -7.77
C VAL A 271 -6.60 10.90 -9.20
N PHE A 272 -5.70 9.96 -9.54
CA PHE A 272 -5.21 9.78 -10.90
C PHE A 272 -6.32 9.32 -11.87
N CYS A 273 -7.29 8.57 -11.39
CA CYS A 273 -8.49 8.19 -12.17
C CYS A 273 -9.54 9.30 -12.25
N GLY A 274 -9.29 10.47 -11.66
CA GLY A 274 -10.19 11.61 -11.72
C GLY A 274 -11.41 11.53 -10.78
N CYS A 275 -11.37 10.75 -9.70
CA CYS A 275 -12.40 10.77 -8.67
C CYS A 275 -12.29 12.00 -7.78
N THR A 276 -13.41 12.49 -7.25
CA THR A 276 -13.41 13.36 -6.07
C THR A 276 -13.10 12.52 -4.83
N LEU A 277 -12.03 12.86 -4.11
CA LEU A 277 -11.61 12.09 -2.92
C LEU A 277 -12.37 12.59 -1.67
N VAL A 278 -13.03 11.66 -0.99
CA VAL A 278 -13.55 11.82 0.38
C VAL A 278 -12.78 10.85 1.27
N THR A 279 -12.14 11.36 2.33
CA THR A 279 -11.22 10.54 3.14
C THR A 279 -11.20 10.97 4.60
N THR A 280 -10.80 10.05 5.46
CA THR A 280 -10.39 10.36 6.83
C THR A 280 -9.00 11.01 6.83
N ASP A 281 -8.70 11.77 7.89
CA ASP A 281 -7.35 12.30 8.15
C ASP A 281 -6.46 11.23 8.78
N CYS A 282 -6.07 10.21 8.01
CA CYS A 282 -5.35 9.05 8.45
C CYS A 282 -3.86 9.06 8.03
N PHE A 283 -3.12 10.04 8.54
CA PHE A 283 -1.66 10.20 8.44
C PHE A 283 -1.09 10.19 7.01
N GLY A 284 -0.85 9.02 6.40
CA GLY A 284 -0.20 8.91 5.10
C GLY A 284 -0.96 9.56 3.93
N ILE A 285 -2.27 9.73 4.08
CA ILE A 285 -3.11 10.45 3.10
C ILE A 285 -2.69 11.92 2.95
N ARG A 286 -2.16 12.54 4.02
CA ARG A 286 -1.69 13.94 4.01
C ARG A 286 -0.54 14.21 3.02
N GLU A 287 0.04 13.15 2.45
CA GLU A 287 1.04 13.29 1.40
C GLU A 287 0.50 13.93 0.12
N TYR A 288 -0.77 13.69 -0.16
CA TYR A 288 -1.41 14.12 -1.40
C TYR A 288 -2.81 14.74 -1.22
N ALA A 289 -3.45 14.58 -0.06
CA ALA A 289 -4.78 15.13 0.21
C ALA A 289 -4.69 16.29 1.21
N ASN A 290 -5.39 17.37 0.90
CA ASN A 290 -5.61 18.52 1.75
C ASN A 290 -7.01 19.12 1.49
N LYS A 291 -7.39 20.17 2.22
CA LYS A 291 -8.72 20.76 2.12
C LYS A 291 -9.04 21.39 0.75
N ASP A 292 -8.03 21.70 -0.04
CA ASP A 292 -8.22 22.31 -1.36
C ASP A 292 -8.55 21.25 -2.44
N ASN A 293 -8.10 20.01 -2.26
CA ASN A 293 -8.21 18.95 -3.27
C ASN A 293 -8.99 17.70 -2.83
N ALA A 294 -9.44 17.64 -1.58
CA ALA A 294 -10.22 16.54 -1.04
C ALA A 294 -11.20 16.99 0.02
N TYR A 295 -12.20 16.18 0.31
CA TYR A 295 -13.02 16.29 1.52
C TYR A 295 -12.38 15.41 2.60
N ILE A 296 -11.96 16.04 3.70
CA ILE A 296 -11.23 15.35 4.78
C ILE A 296 -11.97 15.56 6.10
N CYS A 297 -12.25 14.46 6.80
CA CYS A 297 -12.87 14.44 8.12
C CYS A 297 -12.03 13.64 9.11
N ASP A 298 -12.38 13.72 10.38
CA ASP A 298 -11.73 12.92 11.42
C ASP A 298 -12.02 11.42 11.22
N VAL A 299 -11.13 10.60 11.76
CA VAL A 299 -11.29 9.14 11.75
C VAL A 299 -12.57 8.76 12.50
N ASP A 300 -13.34 7.83 11.94
CA ASP A 300 -14.65 7.36 12.45
C ASP A 300 -15.76 8.42 12.52
N ASP A 301 -15.58 9.61 11.96
CA ASP A 301 -16.66 10.60 11.82
C ASP A 301 -17.58 10.25 10.64
N GLU A 302 -18.43 9.24 10.88
CA GLU A 302 -19.37 8.72 9.88
C GLU A 302 -20.34 9.78 9.36
N GLU A 303 -20.82 10.67 10.22
CA GLU A 303 -21.80 11.69 9.85
C GLU A 303 -21.19 12.73 8.91
N LYS A 304 -19.98 13.20 9.23
CA LYS A 304 -19.27 14.17 8.40
C LYS A 304 -18.84 13.55 7.07
N MET A 305 -18.44 12.30 7.09
CA MET A 305 -18.07 11.56 5.88
C MET A 305 -19.28 11.39 4.96
N PHE A 306 -20.44 11.01 5.50
CA PHE A 306 -21.69 10.94 4.75
C PHE A 306 -22.07 12.31 4.15
N GLU A 307 -22.01 13.40 4.96
CA GLU A 307 -22.26 14.77 4.50
C GLU A 307 -21.34 15.13 3.32
N TYR A 308 -20.04 14.80 3.41
CA TYR A 308 -19.08 15.12 2.37
C TYR A 308 -19.31 14.33 1.08
N VAL A 309 -19.71 13.06 1.15
CA VAL A 309 -20.10 12.31 -0.05
C VAL A 309 -21.33 12.94 -0.70
N CYS A 310 -22.38 13.28 0.08
CA CYS A 310 -23.56 13.99 -0.44
C CYS A 310 -23.16 15.32 -1.09
N ARG A 311 -22.30 16.09 -0.44
CA ARG A 311 -21.82 17.38 -0.97
C ARG A 311 -21.03 17.19 -2.27
N ALA A 312 -20.20 16.13 -2.35
CA ALA A 312 -19.46 15.80 -3.57
C ALA A 312 -20.39 15.41 -4.72
N PHE A 313 -21.52 14.77 -4.45
CA PHE A 313 -22.53 14.46 -5.46
C PHE A 313 -23.36 15.67 -5.88
N ASP A 314 -23.78 16.48 -4.92
CA ASP A 314 -24.77 17.55 -5.16
C ASP A 314 -24.12 18.86 -5.63
N ASN A 315 -22.87 19.14 -5.21
CA ASN A 315 -22.10 20.32 -5.62
C ASN A 315 -21.00 19.96 -6.62
N THR A 316 -21.38 19.83 -7.90
CA THR A 316 -20.45 19.47 -8.98
C THR A 316 -19.35 20.53 -9.19
N GLU A 317 -19.64 21.81 -8.95
CA GLU A 317 -18.67 22.89 -9.13
C GLU A 317 -17.52 22.76 -8.12
N GLU A 318 -17.84 22.62 -6.84
CA GLU A 318 -16.84 22.42 -5.81
C GLU A 318 -16.03 21.12 -6.02
N SER A 319 -16.70 20.03 -6.45
CA SER A 319 -16.01 18.78 -6.77
C SER A 319 -15.04 18.94 -7.94
N ASN A 320 -15.39 19.75 -8.96
CA ASN A 320 -14.49 20.07 -10.05
C ASN A 320 -13.30 20.92 -9.58
N GLU A 321 -13.52 21.94 -8.76
CA GLU A 321 -12.44 22.75 -8.18
C GLU A 321 -11.44 21.89 -7.42
N LYS A 322 -11.92 20.96 -6.58
CA LYS A 322 -11.04 20.04 -5.85
C LYS A 322 -10.25 19.14 -6.79
N ARG A 323 -10.85 18.64 -7.88
CA ARG A 323 -10.18 17.81 -8.89
C ARG A 323 -9.17 18.59 -9.74
N GLU A 324 -9.39 19.89 -9.97
CA GLU A 324 -8.43 20.75 -10.66
C GLU A 324 -7.19 21.03 -9.82
N ASN A 325 -7.35 21.10 -8.49
CA ASN A 325 -6.27 21.35 -7.53
C ASN A 325 -5.32 20.14 -7.32
N VAL A 326 -5.38 19.11 -8.17
CA VAL A 326 -4.51 17.93 -8.07
C VAL A 326 -3.33 17.94 -9.06
N SER A 327 -3.17 18.99 -9.86
CA SER A 327 -2.16 19.03 -10.93
C SER A 327 -0.71 18.79 -10.44
N ASP A 328 -0.35 19.30 -9.26
CA ASP A 328 0.96 19.08 -8.64
C ASP A 328 1.11 17.64 -8.14
N ILE A 329 0.03 17.04 -7.64
CA ILE A 329 -0.02 15.65 -7.20
C ILE A 329 0.26 14.72 -8.38
N LEU A 330 -0.44 14.93 -9.49
CA LEU A 330 -0.28 14.13 -10.70
C LEU A 330 1.15 14.22 -11.28
N ARG A 331 1.86 15.30 -11.00
CA ARG A 331 3.29 15.47 -11.40
C ARG A 331 4.25 14.79 -10.43
N ASN A 332 4.01 14.92 -9.13
CA ASN A 332 4.99 14.59 -8.09
C ASN A 332 4.99 13.11 -7.68
N PHE A 333 3.90 12.36 -7.95
CA PHE A 333 3.76 10.97 -7.54
C PHE A 333 3.82 10.00 -8.74
N ASP A 334 4.96 9.99 -9.42
CA ASP A 334 5.23 9.09 -10.53
C ASP A 334 6.03 7.87 -10.06
N ALA A 335 5.53 6.65 -10.32
CA ALA A 335 6.18 5.42 -9.90
C ALA A 335 7.58 5.23 -10.51
N SER A 336 7.82 5.73 -11.72
CA SER A 336 9.13 5.63 -12.37
C SER A 336 10.17 6.49 -11.67
N GLU A 337 9.79 7.69 -11.23
CA GLU A 337 10.69 8.60 -10.52
C GLU A 337 10.99 8.09 -9.09
N SER A 338 10.00 7.54 -8.38
CA SER A 338 10.22 6.92 -7.08
C SER A 338 11.21 5.74 -7.17
N LYS A 339 11.03 4.87 -8.17
CA LYS A 339 11.94 3.73 -8.43
C LYS A 339 13.35 4.19 -8.78
N LYS A 340 13.49 5.25 -9.59
CA LYS A 340 14.77 5.84 -9.95
C LYS A 340 15.50 6.40 -8.73
N ARG A 341 14.81 7.18 -7.89
CA ARG A 341 15.39 7.73 -6.65
C ARG A 341 15.81 6.62 -5.67
N PHE A 342 15.03 5.56 -5.56
CA PHE A 342 15.39 4.40 -4.74
C PHE A 342 16.69 3.75 -5.25
N TYR A 343 16.80 3.51 -6.57
CA TYR A 343 18.00 2.99 -7.19
C TYR A 343 19.22 3.88 -6.91
N GLU A 344 19.09 5.20 -7.07
CA GLU A 344 20.17 6.15 -6.79
C GLU A 344 20.64 6.10 -5.34
N VAL A 345 19.71 5.95 -4.39
CA VAL A 345 20.02 5.87 -2.95
C VAL A 345 20.81 4.61 -2.63
N ILE A 346 20.40 3.45 -3.12
CA ILE A 346 21.06 2.18 -2.79
C ILE A 346 22.39 1.99 -3.53
N THR A 347 22.62 2.74 -4.63
CA THR A 347 23.87 2.68 -5.43
C THR A 347 24.89 3.74 -5.04
N LYS A 348 24.50 4.78 -4.27
CA LYS A 348 25.48 5.75 -3.76
C LYS A 348 26.53 5.05 -2.91
N ASN A 349 27.80 5.34 -3.21
CA ASN A 349 28.97 4.83 -2.49
C ASN A 349 29.07 5.40 -1.08
#